data_e867f541b3b2081ccba3185a94cd74ba
#
_entry.id   e867f541b3b2081ccba3185a94cd74ba
#
_cell.length_a   1.000
_cell.length_b   1.000
_cell.length_c   1.000
_cell.angle_alpha   90.00
_cell.angle_beta   90.00
_cell.angle_gamma   90.00
#
_symmetry.space_group_name_H-M   'P 1'
#
loop_
_entity.id
_entity.type
_entity.pdbx_description
1 polymer ?
#
loop_
_entity_poly.entity_id
_entity_poly.type
_entity_poly.pdbx_seq_one_letter_code
_entity_poly.pdbx_strand_id
1 'polypeptide(L)'
;MKLYYVFILMEMNQFLSRHTEELAMIQFLNQYNKHNETEKRSIYIHGPPGCGKTTFATSILKKLGYDIITYMASDSRNKNIVDSINVSNMSDTNIMSFFYKKKTKLVILMDEIECMNNGDKGGINSLIKLIRPKKTKKQKLEQMTHVPIICIGNTTYDKKMKELMKCCYVIELSFPTPVQIQQLIRVVAPTYAHLSAEIKDLKKIYQLVKAEKMHFQGDIQNMLYSPVHEDSRQIAKRLLNTPVSFHDHVYINDTERTIISLLWHENSIDLIQKMKKKIPLYYTLLQEICFADYLDRIMFQKQLWGFNEMSFLLKTFYMNYLFHQEAPTAKVSEIRFTKVLTKYSNEYNNNGFIQKMCTELCMDKKDLFHYMQSLKPAHTDLQIAQMLENTEITLLDVQRIYRYMNKCLD
;
A
#
# COMPACT_ATOMS: atom_id res chain seq x y z
N MET A 1 -0.59 33.50 13.10
CA MET A 1 -0.70 32.53 11.99
C MET A 1 -0.86 31.08 12.47
N LYS A 2 0.02 30.53 13.33
CA LYS A 2 -0.13 29.18 13.90
C LYS A 2 -1.42 29.00 14.73
N LEU A 3 -1.87 29.99 15.50
CA LEU A 3 -3.05 29.90 16.35
C LEU A 3 -4.37 29.78 15.56
N TYR A 4 -4.53 30.50 14.47
CA TYR A 4 -5.73 30.44 13.60
C TYR A 4 -5.82 29.06 12.91
N TYR A 5 -4.67 28.47 12.56
CA TYR A 5 -4.57 27.14 11.96
C TYR A 5 -4.97 26.03 12.94
N VAL A 6 -4.50 26.15 14.19
CA VAL A 6 -4.86 25.23 15.28
C VAL A 6 -6.37 25.36 15.60
N PHE A 7 -6.92 26.57 15.56
CA PHE A 7 -8.34 26.82 15.79
C PHE A 7 -9.23 26.17 14.72
N ILE A 8 -8.90 26.34 13.43
CA ILE A 8 -9.63 25.67 12.33
C ILE A 8 -9.54 24.15 12.45
N LEU A 9 -8.38 23.59 12.77
CA LEU A 9 -8.20 22.16 12.95
C LEU A 9 -8.99 21.61 14.16
N MET A 10 -9.14 22.38 15.20
CA MET A 10 -9.89 22.00 16.40
C MET A 10 -11.40 22.00 16.19
N GLU A 11 -11.92 22.91 15.37
CA GLU A 11 -13.36 23.01 15.08
C GLU A 11 -13.80 22.12 13.91
N MET A 12 -12.86 21.64 13.10
CA MET A 12 -13.17 20.80 11.92
C MET A 12 -13.99 19.56 12.27
N ASN A 13 -13.74 18.95 13.43
CA ASN A 13 -14.49 17.76 13.85
C ASN A 13 -15.94 18.08 14.17
N GLN A 14 -16.26 19.29 14.65
CA GLN A 14 -17.62 19.74 14.90
C GLN A 14 -18.37 19.96 13.58
N PHE A 15 -17.75 20.66 12.61
CA PHE A 15 -18.32 20.85 11.28
C PHE A 15 -18.59 19.53 10.54
N LEU A 16 -17.76 18.52 10.76
CA LEU A 16 -17.90 17.21 10.14
C LEU A 16 -18.81 16.26 10.93
N SER A 17 -19.44 16.74 12.01
CA SER A 17 -20.36 15.96 12.86
C SER A 17 -19.75 14.65 13.40
N ARG A 18 -18.44 14.66 13.73
CA ARG A 18 -17.67 13.50 14.21
C ARG A 18 -17.62 13.39 15.73
N HIS A 19 -18.68 13.83 16.38
CA HIS A 19 -18.71 13.88 17.84
C HIS A 19 -18.70 12.49 18.49
N THR A 20 -19.36 11.52 17.87
CA THR A 20 -19.41 10.13 18.32
C THR A 20 -18.03 9.47 18.28
N GLU A 21 -17.30 9.65 17.20
CA GLU A 21 -15.95 9.13 16.98
C GLU A 21 -14.95 9.83 17.90
N GLU A 22 -15.09 11.14 18.09
CA GLU A 22 -14.27 11.92 19.04
C GLU A 22 -14.45 11.42 20.47
N LEU A 23 -15.70 11.25 20.92
CA LEU A 23 -16.00 10.71 22.24
C LEU A 23 -15.47 9.28 22.43
N ALA A 24 -15.62 8.41 21.45
CA ALA A 24 -15.13 7.05 21.50
C ALA A 24 -13.60 7.02 21.67
N MET A 25 -12.86 7.86 20.96
CA MET A 25 -11.42 7.98 21.09
C MET A 25 -11.00 8.54 22.47
N ILE A 26 -11.70 9.55 22.96
CA ILE A 26 -11.46 10.15 24.28
C ILE A 26 -11.71 9.13 25.39
N GLN A 27 -12.83 8.39 25.32
CA GLN A 27 -13.16 7.34 26.29
C GLN A 27 -12.08 6.25 26.32
N PHE A 28 -11.64 5.77 25.16
CA PHE A 28 -10.56 4.79 25.08
C PHE A 28 -9.27 5.29 25.77
N LEU A 29 -8.85 6.52 25.46
CA LEU A 29 -7.60 7.10 26.01
C LEU A 29 -7.69 7.34 27.52
N ASN A 30 -8.87 7.72 28.03
CA ASN A 30 -9.10 7.93 29.47
C ASN A 30 -9.16 6.62 30.26
N GLN A 31 -9.73 5.56 29.65
CA GLN A 31 -9.83 4.23 30.24
C GLN A 31 -8.56 3.39 30.04
N TYR A 32 -7.59 3.89 29.27
CA TYR A 32 -6.38 3.12 28.96
C TYR A 32 -5.61 2.76 30.21
N ASN A 33 -5.56 1.46 30.53
CA ASN A 33 -4.82 0.92 31.65
C ASN A 33 -3.55 0.20 31.17
N LYS A 34 -2.40 0.72 31.57
CA LYS A 34 -1.08 0.20 31.19
C LYS A 34 -0.82 -1.24 31.64
N HIS A 35 -1.42 -1.63 32.76
CA HIS A 35 -1.17 -2.92 33.41
C HIS A 35 -2.17 -4.00 33.02
N ASN A 36 -3.24 -3.66 32.30
CA ASN A 36 -4.23 -4.66 31.90
C ASN A 36 -3.85 -5.31 30.56
N GLU A 37 -3.36 -6.56 30.64
CA GLU A 37 -2.90 -7.33 29.48
C GLU A 37 -4.03 -7.89 28.62
N THR A 38 -5.24 -7.97 29.16
CA THR A 38 -6.39 -8.61 28.50
C THR A 38 -7.22 -7.67 27.66
N GLU A 39 -7.06 -6.36 27.84
CA GLU A 39 -7.77 -5.32 27.09
C GLU A 39 -7.08 -4.94 25.77
N LYS A 40 -7.86 -4.33 24.88
CA LYS A 40 -7.34 -3.77 23.64
C LYS A 40 -6.46 -2.56 23.94
N ARG A 41 -5.26 -2.53 23.34
CA ARG A 41 -4.23 -1.51 23.60
C ARG A 41 -4.06 -0.51 22.50
N SER A 42 -4.81 -0.62 21.45
CA SER A 42 -4.67 0.20 20.24
C SER A 42 -6.01 0.59 19.66
N ILE A 43 -6.01 1.74 18.99
CA ILE A 43 -7.11 2.21 18.14
C ILE A 43 -6.70 2.02 16.69
N TYR A 44 -7.62 1.58 15.85
CA TYR A 44 -7.48 1.57 14.39
C TYR A 44 -8.50 2.52 13.79
N ILE A 45 -8.00 3.61 13.18
CA ILE A 45 -8.81 4.61 12.47
C ILE A 45 -8.72 4.31 11.00
N HIS A 46 -9.85 3.97 10.37
CA HIS A 46 -9.89 3.71 8.94
C HIS A 46 -10.95 4.56 8.23
N GLY A 47 -10.79 4.66 6.93
CA GLY A 47 -11.69 5.43 6.08
C GLY A 47 -11.05 5.73 4.74
N PRO A 48 -11.80 6.30 3.79
CA PRO A 48 -11.28 6.61 2.47
C PRO A 48 -10.14 7.64 2.53
N PRO A 49 -9.23 7.66 1.52
CA PRO A 49 -8.17 8.65 1.44
C PRO A 49 -8.77 10.06 1.36
N GLY A 50 -8.15 11.03 2.05
CA GLY A 50 -8.61 12.42 2.04
C GLY A 50 -9.75 12.76 3.00
N CYS A 51 -10.31 11.81 3.75
CA CYS A 51 -11.35 12.10 4.74
C CYS A 51 -10.80 12.76 6.04
N GLY A 52 -9.49 12.96 6.17
CA GLY A 52 -8.87 13.70 7.30
C GLY A 52 -8.57 12.85 8.54
N LYS A 53 -8.25 11.55 8.40
CA LYS A 53 -7.93 10.62 9.51
C LYS A 53 -6.80 11.13 10.41
N THR A 54 -5.67 11.49 9.82
CA THR A 54 -4.49 11.97 10.55
C THR A 54 -4.77 13.28 11.28
N THR A 55 -5.51 14.18 10.63
CA THR A 55 -5.92 15.46 11.24
C THR A 55 -6.88 15.23 12.39
N PHE A 56 -7.83 14.31 12.28
CA PHE A 56 -8.76 13.91 13.31
C PHE A 56 -8.00 13.41 14.56
N ALA A 57 -7.13 12.41 14.38
CA ALA A 57 -6.36 11.83 15.46
C ALA A 57 -5.46 12.88 16.16
N THR A 58 -4.70 13.65 15.37
CA THR A 58 -3.77 14.64 15.91
C THR A 58 -4.46 15.80 16.61
N SER A 59 -5.63 16.22 16.15
CA SER A 59 -6.40 17.30 16.82
C SER A 59 -6.90 16.88 18.19
N ILE A 60 -7.42 15.66 18.34
CA ILE A 60 -7.91 15.15 19.63
C ILE A 60 -6.74 14.94 20.60
N LEU A 61 -5.64 14.36 20.14
CA LEU A 61 -4.47 14.12 20.98
C LEU A 61 -3.89 15.43 21.50
N LYS A 62 -3.82 16.46 20.66
CA LYS A 62 -3.38 17.80 21.08
C LYS A 62 -4.34 18.45 22.07
N LYS A 63 -5.66 18.31 21.89
CA LYS A 63 -6.66 18.77 22.86
C LYS A 63 -6.48 18.12 24.23
N LEU A 64 -6.14 16.83 24.26
CA LEU A 64 -5.91 16.07 25.50
C LEU A 64 -4.52 16.28 26.09
N GLY A 65 -3.62 17.02 25.42
CA GLY A 65 -2.28 17.30 25.89
C GLY A 65 -1.32 16.10 25.82
N TYR A 66 -1.52 15.19 24.88
CA TYR A 66 -0.60 14.10 24.63
C TYR A 66 0.58 14.55 23.77
N ASP A 67 1.76 14.01 24.06
CA ASP A 67 2.92 14.07 23.17
C ASP A 67 2.81 12.95 22.13
N ILE A 68 2.93 13.30 20.84
CA ILE A 68 2.67 12.41 19.72
C ILE A 68 4.01 12.04 19.07
N ILE A 69 4.33 10.74 19.04
CA ILE A 69 5.39 10.20 18.19
C ILE A 69 4.75 9.63 16.92
N THR A 70 5.05 10.26 15.78
CA THR A 70 4.50 9.85 14.48
C THR A 70 5.49 8.96 13.74
N TYR A 71 5.04 7.81 13.30
CA TYR A 71 5.75 6.93 12.37
C TYR A 71 4.96 6.84 11.09
N MET A 72 5.61 7.11 9.96
CA MET A 72 5.06 6.88 8.63
C MET A 72 5.52 5.51 8.14
N ALA A 73 4.62 4.74 7.53
CA ALA A 73 4.96 3.42 7.00
C ALA A 73 5.93 3.48 5.81
N SER A 74 6.10 4.66 5.20
CA SER A 74 7.13 4.95 4.19
C SER A 74 8.54 5.02 4.76
N ASP A 75 8.69 5.20 6.09
CA ASP A 75 10.00 5.21 6.72
C ASP A 75 10.62 3.81 6.64
N SER A 76 11.75 3.72 5.97
CA SER A 76 12.44 2.47 5.68
C SER A 76 12.76 1.70 6.97
N ARG A 77 12.46 0.38 7.00
CA ARG A 77 12.73 -0.58 8.09
C ARG A 77 11.62 -0.71 9.14
N ASN A 78 10.39 -0.84 8.68
CA ASN A 78 9.19 -0.97 9.51
C ASN A 78 9.25 -2.03 10.62
N LYS A 79 9.97 -3.14 10.41
CA LYS A 79 10.15 -4.17 11.43
C LYS A 79 11.00 -3.69 12.58
N ASN A 80 12.13 -3.03 12.30
CA ASN A 80 13.05 -2.52 13.32
C ASN A 80 12.39 -1.43 14.17
N ILE A 81 11.49 -0.63 13.59
CA ILE A 81 10.72 0.38 14.32
C ILE A 81 9.76 -0.30 15.30
N VAL A 82 9.01 -1.32 14.87
CA VAL A 82 8.09 -2.05 15.75
C VAL A 82 8.86 -2.77 16.86
N ASP A 83 10.02 -3.36 16.56
CA ASP A 83 10.86 -4.03 17.54
C ASP A 83 11.50 -3.07 18.54
N SER A 84 11.67 -1.78 18.19
CA SER A 84 12.15 -0.75 19.11
C SER A 84 11.07 -0.21 20.05
N ILE A 85 9.78 -0.42 19.73
CA ILE A 85 8.64 0.02 20.54
C ILE A 85 8.33 -1.03 21.63
N ASN A 86 9.24 -1.27 22.55
CA ASN A 86 9.08 -2.23 23.62
C ASN A 86 8.99 -1.53 24.98
N VAL A 87 8.49 -2.26 25.98
CA VAL A 87 8.47 -1.80 27.39
C VAL A 87 9.83 -1.36 27.88
N SER A 88 10.90 -2.05 27.45
CA SER A 88 12.28 -1.75 27.84
C SER A 88 12.87 -0.50 27.17
N ASN A 89 12.34 -0.10 26.01
CA ASN A 89 12.91 0.97 25.18
C ASN A 89 12.07 2.25 25.15
N MET A 90 10.83 2.21 25.65
CA MET A 90 9.92 3.34 25.60
C MET A 90 9.49 3.79 26.99
N SER A 91 9.86 5.03 27.35
CA SER A 91 9.33 5.71 28.53
C SER A 91 7.90 6.20 28.28
N ASP A 92 7.07 6.17 29.32
CA ASP A 92 5.69 6.69 29.28
C ASP A 92 5.59 8.20 29.15
N THR A 93 6.68 8.89 29.44
CA THR A 93 6.74 10.36 29.49
C THR A 93 7.94 10.88 28.72
N ASN A 94 7.75 11.99 28.05
CA ASN A 94 8.84 12.65 27.33
C ASN A 94 9.90 13.20 28.32
N ILE A 95 11.18 13.06 27.99
CA ILE A 95 12.31 13.63 28.79
C ILE A 95 12.14 15.14 29.02
N MET A 96 11.59 15.85 28.03
CA MET A 96 11.32 17.30 28.17
C MET A 96 10.29 17.62 29.25
N SER A 97 9.45 16.66 29.63
CA SER A 97 8.48 16.83 30.72
C SER A 97 9.16 17.03 32.08
N PHE A 98 10.37 16.54 32.27
CA PHE A 98 11.18 16.77 33.48
C PHE A 98 11.68 18.23 33.55
N PHE A 99 12.00 18.83 32.41
CA PHE A 99 12.45 20.22 32.33
C PHE A 99 11.28 21.19 32.52
N TYR A 100 10.12 20.92 31.94
CA TYR A 100 8.94 21.80 32.01
C TYR A 100 8.02 21.54 33.21
N LYS A 101 8.36 20.61 34.11
CA LYS A 101 7.53 20.17 35.26
C LYS A 101 6.08 19.81 34.93
N LYS A 102 5.80 19.54 33.63
CA LYS A 102 4.48 19.17 33.14
C LYS A 102 4.53 17.72 32.64
N LYS A 103 3.90 16.79 33.37
CA LYS A 103 3.82 15.39 32.95
C LYS A 103 2.87 15.28 31.76
N THR A 104 3.43 15.13 30.58
CA THR A 104 2.67 14.82 29.36
C THR A 104 2.68 13.32 29.11
N LYS A 105 1.51 12.75 28.77
CA LYS A 105 1.41 11.34 28.37
C LYS A 105 1.84 11.18 26.92
N LEU A 106 2.46 10.06 26.60
CA LEU A 106 2.96 9.77 25.26
C LEU A 106 1.95 8.88 24.50
N VAL A 107 1.83 9.12 23.19
CA VAL A 107 1.03 8.30 22.27
C VAL A 107 1.83 8.06 20.98
N ILE A 108 1.79 6.85 20.46
CA ILE A 108 2.39 6.49 19.18
C ILE A 108 1.31 6.54 18.11
N LEU A 109 1.55 7.31 17.06
CA LEU A 109 0.70 7.42 15.88
C LEU A 109 1.40 6.74 14.70
N MET A 110 0.82 5.67 14.18
CA MET A 110 1.31 4.99 12.98
C MET A 110 0.38 5.29 11.82
N ASP A 111 0.86 6.05 10.84
CA ASP A 111 0.09 6.43 9.66
C ASP A 111 0.42 5.53 8.45
N GLU A 112 -0.55 5.39 7.53
CA GLU A 112 -0.43 4.58 6.30
C GLU A 112 -0.01 3.12 6.53
N ILE A 113 -0.60 2.47 7.54
CA ILE A 113 -0.24 1.10 7.96
C ILE A 113 -0.30 0.07 6.83
N GLU A 114 -1.12 0.26 5.83
CA GLU A 114 -1.20 -0.60 4.65
C GLU A 114 0.14 -0.71 3.90
N CYS A 115 0.96 0.33 3.93
CA CYS A 115 2.28 0.33 3.29
C CYS A 115 3.27 -0.63 3.97
N MET A 116 3.08 -0.95 5.25
CA MET A 116 3.91 -1.94 5.97
C MET A 116 3.75 -3.37 5.43
N ASN A 117 2.73 -3.63 4.60
CA ASN A 117 2.51 -4.95 3.99
C ASN A 117 3.38 -5.16 2.75
N ASN A 118 3.76 -4.09 2.07
CA ASN A 118 4.47 -4.11 0.79
C ASN A 118 6.00 -4.15 0.93
N GLY A 119 6.51 -3.83 2.12
CA GLY A 119 7.94 -3.80 2.44
C GLY A 119 8.44 -5.11 3.09
N ASP A 120 9.00 -5.01 4.26
CA ASP A 120 9.52 -6.16 5.01
C ASP A 120 8.42 -7.15 5.41
N LYS A 121 8.61 -8.42 5.00
CA LYS A 121 7.71 -9.53 5.33
C LYS A 121 7.64 -9.74 6.85
N GLY A 122 6.82 -9.00 7.55
CA GLY A 122 6.63 -9.22 8.99
C GLY A 122 6.25 -8.00 9.84
N GLY A 123 6.34 -6.78 9.34
CA GLY A 123 6.06 -5.57 10.13
C GLY A 123 4.67 -5.57 10.77
N ILE A 124 3.61 -5.85 10.00
CA ILE A 124 2.24 -5.97 10.54
C ILE A 124 2.12 -7.12 11.54
N ASN A 125 2.76 -8.25 11.30
CA ASN A 125 2.71 -9.38 12.24
C ASN A 125 3.40 -9.06 13.57
N SER A 126 4.52 -8.33 13.55
CA SER A 126 5.18 -7.83 14.76
C SER A 126 4.30 -6.82 15.50
N LEU A 127 3.65 -5.93 14.78
CA LEU A 127 2.71 -4.98 15.35
C LEU A 127 1.50 -5.68 16.00
N ILE A 128 0.90 -6.67 15.33
CA ILE A 128 -0.20 -7.49 15.90
C ILE A 128 0.27 -8.17 17.17
N LYS A 129 1.48 -8.74 17.21
CA LYS A 129 2.04 -9.35 18.41
C LYS A 129 2.19 -8.34 19.55
N LEU A 130 2.59 -7.12 19.26
CA LEU A 130 2.78 -6.06 20.24
C LEU A 130 1.46 -5.56 20.87
N ILE A 131 0.38 -5.44 20.05
CA ILE A 131 -0.88 -4.79 20.47
C ILE A 131 -1.99 -5.75 20.86
N ARG A 132 -1.89 -7.03 20.47
CA ARG A 132 -2.98 -8.01 20.76
C ARG A 132 -3.14 -8.26 22.25
N PRO A 133 -4.39 -8.48 22.73
CA PRO A 133 -4.65 -8.91 24.09
C PRO A 133 -3.94 -10.23 24.40
N LYS A 134 -3.29 -10.33 25.57
CA LYS A 134 -2.51 -11.49 26.00
C LYS A 134 -3.40 -12.50 26.74
N LYS A 135 -4.04 -13.41 26.00
CA LYS A 135 -4.99 -14.39 26.57
C LYS A 135 -4.36 -15.75 26.89
N THR A 136 -3.36 -16.19 26.12
CA THR A 136 -2.72 -17.50 26.31
C THR A 136 -1.35 -17.39 26.97
N LYS A 137 -0.87 -18.48 27.61
CA LYS A 137 0.45 -18.54 28.25
C LYS A 137 1.58 -18.15 27.29
N LYS A 138 1.50 -18.61 26.02
CA LYS A 138 2.47 -18.25 24.98
C LYS A 138 2.41 -16.75 24.62
N GLN A 139 1.22 -16.16 24.59
CA GLN A 139 1.05 -14.74 24.28
C GLN A 139 1.55 -13.84 25.42
N LYS A 140 1.47 -14.27 26.68
CA LYS A 140 2.01 -13.52 27.81
C LYS A 140 3.53 -13.40 27.82
N LEU A 141 4.23 -14.29 27.11
CA LEU A 141 5.68 -14.22 26.92
C LEU A 141 6.10 -13.23 25.81
N GLU A 142 5.14 -12.74 25.03
CA GLU A 142 5.41 -11.76 23.97
C GLU A 142 5.59 -10.35 24.54
N GLN A 143 6.39 -9.58 23.83
CA GLN A 143 6.59 -8.17 24.15
C GLN A 143 5.26 -7.41 24.04
N MET A 144 5.10 -6.40 24.87
CA MET A 144 3.96 -5.48 24.85
C MET A 144 4.43 -4.04 25.03
N THR A 145 3.55 -3.08 24.79
CA THR A 145 3.82 -1.67 25.01
C THR A 145 2.97 -1.11 26.14
N HIS A 146 3.50 -0.18 26.90
CA HIS A 146 2.76 0.60 27.89
C HIS A 146 2.15 1.89 27.30
N VAL A 147 2.57 2.25 26.11
CA VAL A 147 2.10 3.45 25.41
C VAL A 147 0.96 3.07 24.46
N PRO A 148 -0.18 3.79 24.44
CA PRO A 148 -1.24 3.51 23.49
C PRO A 148 -0.78 3.76 22.06
N ILE A 149 -1.16 2.85 21.14
CA ILE A 149 -0.82 2.93 19.72
C ILE A 149 -2.08 3.27 18.94
N ILE A 150 -2.01 4.31 18.12
CA ILE A 150 -3.07 4.70 17.20
C ILE A 150 -2.59 4.38 15.79
N CYS A 151 -3.32 3.49 15.15
CA CYS A 151 -3.06 3.02 13.79
C CYS A 151 -4.02 3.72 12.83
N ILE A 152 -3.49 4.29 11.74
CA ILE A 152 -4.30 4.93 10.70
C ILE A 152 -4.09 4.18 9.39
N GLY A 153 -5.18 3.83 8.72
CA GLY A 153 -5.11 3.16 7.43
C GLY A 153 -6.30 3.46 6.52
N ASN A 154 -6.20 3.05 5.27
CA ASN A 154 -7.30 3.10 4.34
C ASN A 154 -8.20 1.86 4.51
N THR A 155 -9.40 1.90 3.93
CA THR A 155 -10.29 0.74 3.87
C THR A 155 -9.72 -0.31 2.92
N THR A 156 -8.88 -1.21 3.45
CA THR A 156 -8.34 -2.33 2.69
C THR A 156 -8.89 -3.65 3.21
N TYR A 157 -9.25 -4.54 2.29
CA TYR A 157 -9.83 -5.86 2.62
C TYR A 157 -8.79 -6.96 2.80
N ASP A 158 -7.53 -6.61 3.05
CA ASP A 158 -6.44 -7.55 3.27
C ASP A 158 -6.66 -8.41 4.51
N LYS A 159 -6.31 -9.70 4.44
CA LYS A 159 -6.43 -10.66 5.55
C LYS A 159 -5.73 -10.17 6.83
N LYS A 160 -4.51 -9.63 6.68
CA LYS A 160 -3.70 -9.14 7.80
C LYS A 160 -4.29 -7.90 8.45
N MET A 161 -4.86 -6.98 7.63
CA MET A 161 -5.54 -5.80 8.16
C MET A 161 -6.80 -6.17 8.93
N LYS A 162 -7.57 -7.17 8.47
CA LYS A 162 -8.71 -7.70 9.24
C LYS A 162 -8.29 -8.31 10.58
N GLU A 163 -7.13 -8.95 10.63
CA GLU A 163 -6.57 -9.51 11.86
C GLU A 163 -6.13 -8.41 12.83
N LEU A 164 -5.49 -7.35 12.33
CA LEU A 164 -5.16 -6.15 13.08
C LEU A 164 -6.41 -5.48 13.66
N MET A 165 -7.46 -5.29 12.87
CA MET A 165 -8.74 -4.70 13.30
C MET A 165 -9.39 -5.46 14.45
N LYS A 166 -9.29 -6.79 14.47
CA LYS A 166 -9.81 -7.61 15.61
C LYS A 166 -9.08 -7.31 16.92
N CYS A 167 -7.81 -6.93 16.86
CA CYS A 167 -6.99 -6.63 18.03
C CYS A 167 -7.16 -5.19 18.53
N CYS A 168 -7.69 -4.28 17.69
CA CYS A 168 -7.82 -2.85 17.95
C CYS A 168 -9.26 -2.44 18.30
N TYR A 169 -9.42 -1.28 18.91
CA TYR A 169 -10.69 -0.54 18.90
C TYR A 169 -10.81 0.17 17.54
N VAL A 170 -11.88 -0.11 16.80
CA VAL A 170 -12.01 0.35 15.42
C VAL A 170 -12.89 1.59 15.38
N ILE A 171 -12.41 2.65 14.71
CA ILE A 171 -13.14 3.88 14.41
C ILE A 171 -13.17 4.06 12.90
N GLU A 172 -14.36 4.14 12.33
CA GLU A 172 -14.55 4.39 10.90
C GLU A 172 -14.85 5.86 10.65
N LEU A 173 -14.11 6.49 9.74
CA LEU A 173 -14.35 7.85 9.29
C LEU A 173 -14.85 7.84 7.85
N SER A 174 -16.09 8.28 7.65
CA SER A 174 -16.68 8.45 6.33
C SER A 174 -16.23 9.74 5.64
N PHE A 175 -16.48 9.83 4.34
CA PHE A 175 -16.35 11.10 3.61
C PHE A 175 -17.31 12.14 4.18
N PRO A 176 -16.90 13.42 4.21
CA PRO A 176 -17.81 14.50 4.52
C PRO A 176 -18.91 14.60 3.45
N THR A 177 -20.10 14.92 3.89
CA THR A 177 -21.22 15.16 2.98
C THR A 177 -21.02 16.46 2.17
N PRO A 178 -21.58 16.57 0.96
CA PRO A 178 -21.47 17.81 0.15
C PRO A 178 -21.91 19.06 0.90
N VAL A 179 -22.92 18.94 1.78
CA VAL A 179 -23.41 20.06 2.60
C VAL A 179 -22.36 20.50 3.63
N GLN A 180 -21.72 19.54 4.30
CA GLN A 180 -20.66 19.83 5.25
C GLN A 180 -19.45 20.48 4.56
N ILE A 181 -19.09 20.01 3.37
CA ILE A 181 -18.02 20.61 2.56
C ILE A 181 -18.36 22.06 2.19
N GLN A 182 -19.58 22.30 1.73
CA GLN A 182 -20.03 23.63 1.37
C GLN A 182 -20.00 24.60 2.56
N GLN A 183 -20.49 24.16 3.72
CA GLN A 183 -20.43 24.94 4.95
C GLN A 183 -18.98 25.25 5.36
N LEU A 184 -18.11 24.23 5.30
CA LEU A 184 -16.71 24.39 5.64
C LEU A 184 -16.00 25.40 4.71
N ILE A 185 -16.21 25.30 3.40
CA ILE A 185 -15.60 26.21 2.42
C ILE A 185 -16.10 27.64 2.63
N ARG A 186 -17.39 27.83 2.88
CA ARG A 186 -17.97 29.19 3.17
C ARG A 186 -17.30 29.86 4.36
N VAL A 187 -16.92 29.09 5.39
CA VAL A 187 -16.26 29.63 6.60
C VAL A 187 -14.77 29.86 6.38
N VAL A 188 -14.10 28.94 5.68
CA VAL A 188 -12.63 28.87 5.64
C VAL A 188 -12.03 29.52 4.39
N ALA A 189 -12.77 29.49 3.27
CA ALA A 189 -12.34 30.02 1.97
C ALA A 189 -13.55 30.58 1.18
N PRO A 190 -14.18 31.70 1.62
CA PRO A 190 -15.41 32.23 1.06
C PRO A 190 -15.30 32.62 -0.41
N THR A 191 -14.15 33.09 -0.89
CA THR A 191 -13.93 33.45 -2.30
C THR A 191 -14.12 32.26 -3.25
N TYR A 192 -13.88 31.04 -2.77
CA TYR A 192 -13.96 29.80 -3.55
C TYR A 192 -15.21 28.96 -3.29
N ALA A 193 -16.25 29.56 -2.71
CA ALA A 193 -17.50 28.86 -2.38
C ALA A 193 -18.19 28.23 -3.61
N HIS A 194 -17.97 28.78 -4.81
CA HIS A 194 -18.50 28.27 -6.08
C HIS A 194 -17.93 26.89 -6.47
N LEU A 195 -16.71 26.53 -6.01
CA LEU A 195 -16.04 25.25 -6.30
C LEU A 195 -16.49 24.11 -5.37
N SER A 196 -17.38 24.38 -4.43
CA SER A 196 -17.80 23.40 -3.41
C SER A 196 -18.41 22.10 -3.96
N ALA A 197 -19.01 22.15 -5.17
CA ALA A 197 -19.62 20.97 -5.80
C ALA A 197 -18.58 19.97 -6.34
N GLU A 198 -17.40 20.42 -6.67
CA GLU A 198 -16.32 19.60 -7.28
C GLU A 198 -15.40 18.98 -6.24
N ILE A 199 -15.46 19.46 -5.00
CA ILE A 199 -14.52 19.08 -3.95
C ILE A 199 -15.17 18.02 -3.07
N LYS A 200 -14.54 16.83 -3.04
CA LYS A 200 -14.93 15.73 -2.14
C LYS A 200 -13.88 15.44 -1.06
N ASP A 201 -12.68 15.98 -1.20
CA ASP A 201 -11.51 15.68 -0.39
C ASP A 201 -11.13 16.88 0.50
N LEU A 202 -10.98 16.64 1.81
CA LEU A 202 -10.53 17.66 2.77
C LEU A 202 -9.12 18.19 2.47
N LYS A 203 -8.27 17.40 1.80
CA LYS A 203 -6.94 17.83 1.37
C LYS A 203 -7.03 18.98 0.36
N LYS A 204 -8.03 18.94 -0.53
CA LYS A 204 -8.30 20.02 -1.50
C LYS A 204 -8.80 21.29 -0.79
N ILE A 205 -9.62 21.17 0.23
CA ILE A 205 -10.05 22.30 1.05
C ILE A 205 -8.84 22.99 1.69
N TYR A 206 -7.89 22.20 2.18
CA TYR A 206 -6.64 22.75 2.72
C TYR A 206 -5.82 23.54 1.68
N GLN A 207 -5.78 23.06 0.44
CA GLN A 207 -5.13 23.77 -0.67
C GLN A 207 -5.84 25.09 -0.97
N LEU A 208 -7.18 25.11 -0.96
CA LEU A 208 -7.97 26.35 -1.12
C LEU A 208 -7.67 27.38 -0.03
N VAL A 209 -7.63 26.94 1.22
CA VAL A 209 -7.28 27.81 2.35
C VAL A 209 -5.91 28.43 2.17
N LYS A 210 -4.97 27.65 1.67
CA LYS A 210 -3.61 28.11 1.39
C LYS A 210 -3.59 29.12 0.23
N ALA A 211 -4.34 28.84 -0.84
CA ALA A 211 -4.49 29.72 -1.99
C ALA A 211 -5.14 31.07 -1.61
N GLU A 212 -6.20 31.03 -0.80
CA GLU A 212 -6.87 32.24 -0.30
C GLU A 212 -5.93 33.14 0.52
N LYS A 213 -5.15 32.52 1.42
CA LYS A 213 -4.14 33.26 2.23
C LYS A 213 -3.02 33.86 1.40
N MET A 214 -2.66 33.24 0.27
CA MET A 214 -1.62 33.74 -0.63
C MET A 214 -2.15 34.72 -1.66
N HIS A 215 -3.47 35.05 -1.65
CA HIS A 215 -4.14 35.83 -2.68
C HIS A 215 -3.79 35.33 -4.09
N PHE A 216 -3.82 34.00 -4.26
CA PHE A 216 -3.44 33.38 -5.51
C PHE A 216 -4.42 33.75 -6.63
N GLN A 217 -3.89 34.39 -7.70
CA GLN A 217 -4.67 34.83 -8.85
C GLN A 217 -4.60 33.88 -10.05
N GLY A 218 -3.96 32.73 -9.91
CA GLY A 218 -3.84 31.74 -10.97
C GLY A 218 -5.08 30.84 -11.10
N ASP A 219 -5.06 29.97 -12.11
CA ASP A 219 -6.13 29.01 -12.36
C ASP A 219 -6.17 27.92 -11.26
N ILE A 220 -7.11 28.10 -10.34
CA ILE A 220 -7.27 27.23 -9.18
C ILE A 220 -7.89 25.89 -9.54
N GLN A 221 -8.67 25.84 -10.63
CA GLN A 221 -9.23 24.56 -11.09
C GLN A 221 -8.12 23.58 -11.45
N ASN A 222 -7.07 24.02 -12.14
CA ASN A 222 -5.90 23.19 -12.43
C ASN A 222 -5.11 22.78 -11.17
N MET A 223 -5.06 23.64 -10.15
CA MET A 223 -4.42 23.33 -8.87
C MET A 223 -5.21 22.28 -8.03
N LEU A 224 -6.55 22.31 -8.14
CA LEU A 224 -7.43 21.36 -7.48
C LEU A 224 -7.58 20.04 -8.24
N TYR A 225 -7.19 20.02 -9.48
CA TYR A 225 -7.13 18.81 -10.30
C TYR A 225 -5.99 17.91 -9.80
N SER A 226 -6.15 17.36 -8.60
CA SER A 226 -5.38 16.18 -8.25
C SER A 226 -5.98 15.05 -9.06
N PRO A 227 -5.19 14.34 -9.88
CA PRO A 227 -5.69 13.13 -10.48
C PRO A 227 -6.20 12.24 -9.35
N VAL A 228 -7.43 11.79 -9.49
CA VAL A 228 -7.93 10.69 -8.67
C VAL A 228 -6.85 9.62 -8.78
N HIS A 229 -6.35 9.08 -7.67
CA HIS A 229 -5.48 7.91 -7.69
C HIS A 229 -6.30 6.76 -8.28
N GLU A 230 -6.29 6.72 -9.62
CA GLU A 230 -6.90 5.62 -10.35
C GLU A 230 -6.04 4.36 -10.10
N ASP A 231 -6.67 3.27 -9.74
CA ASP A 231 -6.02 1.95 -9.71
C ASP A 231 -5.52 1.60 -11.11
N SER A 232 -4.40 0.88 -11.19
CA SER A 232 -3.79 0.41 -12.45
C SER A 232 -4.81 -0.22 -13.41
N ARG A 233 -5.83 -0.91 -12.89
CA ARG A 233 -6.94 -1.47 -13.68
C ARG A 233 -7.84 -0.40 -14.28
N GLN A 234 -8.14 0.64 -13.53
CA GLN A 234 -8.99 1.75 -14.00
C GLN A 234 -8.28 2.54 -15.09
N ILE A 235 -6.97 2.79 -14.92
CA ILE A 235 -6.12 3.43 -15.92
C ILE A 235 -6.07 2.58 -17.20
N ALA A 236 -5.80 1.28 -17.09
CA ALA A 236 -5.78 0.37 -18.23
C ALA A 236 -7.15 0.32 -18.95
N LYS A 237 -8.26 0.31 -18.19
CA LYS A 237 -9.61 0.37 -18.73
C LYS A 237 -9.88 1.67 -19.49
N ARG A 238 -9.44 2.81 -18.95
CA ARG A 238 -9.56 4.12 -19.59
C ARG A 238 -8.78 4.15 -20.90
N LEU A 239 -7.51 3.70 -20.87
CA LEU A 239 -6.65 3.61 -22.05
C LEU A 239 -7.22 2.70 -23.16
N LEU A 240 -7.96 1.64 -22.81
CA LEU A 240 -8.59 0.75 -23.81
C LEU A 240 -9.88 1.33 -24.37
N ASN A 241 -10.63 2.08 -23.59
CA ASN A 241 -11.98 2.53 -23.96
C ASN A 241 -12.04 3.93 -24.57
N THR A 242 -11.02 4.77 -24.33
CA THR A 242 -10.99 6.17 -24.77
C THR A 242 -9.62 6.56 -25.29
N PRO A 243 -9.54 7.40 -26.33
CA PRO A 243 -8.31 8.03 -26.71
C PRO A 243 -7.87 9.00 -25.61
N VAL A 244 -6.60 8.93 -25.21
CA VAL A 244 -6.04 9.70 -24.09
C VAL A 244 -4.89 10.59 -24.59
N SER A 245 -4.78 11.79 -24.05
CA SER A 245 -3.71 12.71 -24.40
C SER A 245 -2.36 12.27 -23.83
N PHE A 246 -1.26 12.53 -24.54
CA PHE A 246 0.09 12.27 -24.05
C PHE A 246 0.40 13.02 -22.75
N HIS A 247 -0.19 14.18 -22.51
CA HIS A 247 0.03 14.96 -21.29
C HIS A 247 -0.48 14.28 -20.01
N ASP A 248 -1.42 13.33 -20.13
CA ASP A 248 -1.99 12.63 -18.99
C ASP A 248 -1.02 11.63 -18.34
N HIS A 249 0.13 11.34 -18.98
CA HIS A 249 1.14 10.43 -18.43
C HIS A 249 1.76 10.92 -17.11
N VAL A 250 1.84 12.23 -16.92
CA VAL A 250 2.42 12.87 -15.72
C VAL A 250 1.69 12.44 -14.44
N TYR A 251 0.42 12.05 -14.56
CA TYR A 251 -0.41 11.66 -13.43
C TYR A 251 -0.28 10.19 -13.04
N ILE A 252 0.52 9.41 -13.76
CA ILE A 252 0.67 7.97 -13.53
C ILE A 252 1.94 7.69 -12.73
N ASN A 253 1.80 6.98 -11.61
CA ASN A 253 2.91 6.61 -10.74
C ASN A 253 3.93 5.73 -11.47
N ASP A 254 5.21 6.03 -11.28
CA ASP A 254 6.33 5.28 -11.87
C ASP A 254 6.30 3.79 -11.54
N THR A 255 5.90 3.45 -10.32
CA THR A 255 5.82 2.06 -9.84
C THR A 255 4.73 1.24 -10.52
N GLU A 256 3.68 1.88 -11.06
CA GLU A 256 2.55 1.22 -11.71
C GLU A 256 2.69 1.14 -13.23
N ARG A 257 3.63 1.86 -13.82
CA ARG A 257 3.83 1.95 -15.27
C ARG A 257 3.94 0.58 -15.95
N THR A 258 4.74 -0.31 -15.40
CA THR A 258 4.95 -1.66 -15.94
C THR A 258 3.66 -2.51 -15.88
N ILE A 259 2.95 -2.45 -14.76
CA ILE A 259 1.68 -3.19 -14.60
C ILE A 259 0.63 -2.68 -15.57
N ILE A 260 0.48 -1.37 -15.73
CA ILE A 260 -0.48 -0.76 -16.65
C ILE A 260 -0.22 -1.20 -18.08
N SER A 261 1.05 -1.19 -18.50
CA SER A 261 1.45 -1.63 -19.85
C SER A 261 1.09 -3.09 -20.12
N LEU A 262 1.37 -3.97 -19.15
CA LEU A 262 1.03 -5.40 -19.25
C LEU A 262 -0.49 -5.62 -19.27
N LEU A 263 -1.24 -4.91 -18.42
CA LEU A 263 -2.70 -5.01 -18.40
C LEU A 263 -3.31 -4.50 -19.70
N TRP A 264 -2.79 -3.41 -20.25
CA TRP A 264 -3.23 -2.87 -21.53
C TRP A 264 -3.02 -3.90 -22.65
N HIS A 265 -1.81 -4.45 -22.78
CA HIS A 265 -1.49 -5.45 -23.80
C HIS A 265 -2.36 -6.69 -23.68
N GLU A 266 -2.48 -7.28 -22.49
CA GLU A 266 -3.26 -8.50 -22.25
C GLU A 266 -4.74 -8.35 -22.63
N ASN A 267 -5.34 -7.20 -22.33
CA ASN A 267 -6.76 -6.97 -22.60
C ASN A 267 -7.04 -6.37 -24.00
N SER A 268 -6.06 -5.78 -24.65
CA SER A 268 -6.19 -5.26 -26.02
C SER A 268 -6.45 -6.38 -27.05
N ILE A 269 -5.90 -7.58 -26.82
CA ILE A 269 -6.05 -8.74 -27.71
C ILE A 269 -7.53 -9.09 -27.91
N ASP A 270 -8.33 -9.09 -26.84
CA ASP A 270 -9.75 -9.44 -26.89
C ASP A 270 -10.58 -8.43 -27.73
N LEU A 271 -10.13 -7.17 -27.76
CA LEU A 271 -10.75 -6.12 -28.58
C LEU A 271 -10.31 -6.22 -30.05
N ILE A 272 -9.01 -6.44 -30.27
CA ILE A 272 -8.42 -6.55 -31.64
C ILE A 272 -9.02 -7.74 -32.39
N GLN A 273 -9.31 -8.85 -31.70
CA GLN A 273 -9.97 -10.02 -32.34
C GLN A 273 -11.31 -9.67 -32.99
N LYS A 274 -12.01 -8.65 -32.49
CA LYS A 274 -13.30 -8.18 -33.00
C LYS A 274 -13.19 -7.18 -34.15
N MET A 275 -11.96 -6.74 -34.49
CA MET A 275 -11.70 -5.74 -35.54
C MET A 275 -11.51 -6.37 -36.93
N LYS A 276 -11.75 -5.61 -37.99
CA LYS A 276 -11.56 -6.05 -39.38
C LYS A 276 -10.09 -6.28 -39.73
N LYS A 277 -9.19 -5.37 -39.35
CA LYS A 277 -7.76 -5.41 -39.63
C LYS A 277 -6.93 -5.96 -38.45
N LYS A 278 -7.37 -7.04 -37.83
CA LYS A 278 -6.81 -7.57 -36.60
C LYS A 278 -5.30 -7.92 -36.67
N ILE A 279 -4.88 -8.62 -37.73
CA ILE A 279 -3.49 -9.10 -37.84
C ILE A 279 -2.50 -7.96 -38.12
N PRO A 280 -2.70 -7.08 -39.10
CA PRO A 280 -1.79 -5.96 -39.35
C PRO A 280 -1.67 -5.01 -38.15
N LEU A 281 -2.80 -4.68 -37.49
CA LEU A 281 -2.80 -3.83 -36.31
C LEU A 281 -2.00 -4.46 -35.18
N TYR A 282 -2.30 -5.72 -34.85
CA TYR A 282 -1.59 -6.40 -33.77
C TYR A 282 -0.09 -6.55 -34.06
N TYR A 283 0.29 -6.79 -35.31
CA TYR A 283 1.68 -6.86 -35.71
C TYR A 283 2.40 -5.54 -35.45
N THR A 284 1.81 -4.41 -35.84
CA THR A 284 2.38 -3.08 -35.57
C THR A 284 2.53 -2.82 -34.06
N LEU A 285 1.46 -3.09 -33.28
CA LEU A 285 1.50 -2.95 -31.84
C LEU A 285 2.59 -3.82 -31.19
N LEU A 286 2.75 -5.05 -31.65
CA LEU A 286 3.75 -5.96 -31.12
C LEU A 286 5.17 -5.52 -31.44
N GLN A 287 5.44 -4.97 -32.62
CA GLN A 287 6.75 -4.41 -32.99
C GLN A 287 7.14 -3.29 -32.03
N GLU A 288 6.23 -2.38 -31.74
CA GLU A 288 6.49 -1.26 -30.84
C GLU A 288 6.69 -1.71 -29.38
N ILE A 289 5.92 -2.70 -28.92
CA ILE A 289 6.11 -3.30 -27.59
C ILE A 289 7.49 -3.95 -27.50
N CYS A 290 7.92 -4.71 -28.53
CA CYS A 290 9.24 -5.33 -28.55
C CYS A 290 10.37 -4.28 -28.55
N PHE A 291 10.20 -3.17 -29.27
CA PHE A 291 11.16 -2.07 -29.23
C PHE A 291 11.23 -1.43 -27.85
N ALA A 292 10.09 -1.18 -27.21
CA ALA A 292 10.06 -0.63 -25.86
C ALA A 292 10.63 -1.60 -24.82
N ASP A 293 10.44 -2.91 -24.95
CA ASP A 293 11.10 -3.93 -24.12
C ASP A 293 12.62 -3.94 -24.31
N TYR A 294 13.09 -3.68 -25.51
CA TYR A 294 14.52 -3.50 -25.77
C TYR A 294 15.08 -2.26 -25.06
N LEU A 295 14.34 -1.14 -25.04
CA LEU A 295 14.70 0.06 -24.27
C LEU A 295 14.75 -0.23 -22.77
N ASP A 296 13.78 -0.96 -22.22
CA ASP A 296 13.76 -1.38 -20.80
C ASP A 296 15.02 -2.21 -20.49
N ARG A 297 15.37 -3.14 -21.35
CA ARG A 297 16.58 -3.95 -21.17
C ARG A 297 17.84 -3.09 -21.11
N ILE A 298 18.00 -2.10 -22.00
CA ILE A 298 19.13 -1.18 -21.98
C ILE A 298 19.11 -0.34 -20.70
N MET A 299 17.95 0.16 -20.32
CA MET A 299 17.75 0.94 -19.10
C MET A 299 18.25 0.18 -17.86
N PHE A 300 17.85 -1.07 -17.69
CA PHE A 300 18.30 -1.90 -16.57
C PHE A 300 19.79 -2.25 -16.64
N GLN A 301 20.30 -2.61 -17.81
CA GLN A 301 21.71 -2.98 -17.98
C GLN A 301 22.68 -1.82 -17.75
N LYS A 302 22.28 -0.61 -18.14
CA LYS A 302 23.10 0.61 -18.04
C LYS A 302 22.67 1.56 -16.94
N GLN A 303 21.63 1.21 -16.18
CA GLN A 303 21.03 2.03 -15.10
C GLN A 303 20.61 3.44 -15.58
N LEU A 304 20.10 3.55 -16.81
CA LEU A 304 19.66 4.80 -17.42
C LEU A 304 18.16 5.01 -17.19
N TRP A 305 17.78 5.32 -15.97
CA TRP A 305 16.37 5.38 -15.51
C TRP A 305 15.50 6.42 -16.24
N GLY A 306 16.08 7.40 -16.91
CA GLY A 306 15.36 8.37 -17.74
C GLY A 306 14.58 7.74 -18.92
N PHE A 307 14.94 6.52 -19.36
CA PHE A 307 14.19 5.81 -20.39
C PHE A 307 12.89 5.15 -19.90
N ASN A 308 12.67 5.07 -18.59
CA ASN A 308 11.46 4.46 -18.03
C ASN A 308 10.18 5.15 -18.52
N GLU A 309 10.19 6.48 -18.54
CA GLU A 309 9.05 7.26 -19.02
C GLU A 309 8.83 7.07 -20.52
N MET A 310 9.90 7.08 -21.31
CA MET A 310 9.82 6.87 -22.76
C MET A 310 9.28 5.47 -23.09
N SER A 311 9.79 4.44 -22.45
CA SER A 311 9.30 3.05 -22.62
C SER A 311 7.82 2.93 -22.25
N PHE A 312 7.42 3.56 -21.16
CA PHE A 312 6.01 3.58 -20.74
C PHE A 312 5.11 4.29 -21.75
N LEU A 313 5.51 5.45 -22.25
CA LEU A 313 4.77 6.18 -23.28
C LEU A 313 4.57 5.33 -24.55
N LEU A 314 5.61 4.64 -24.99
CA LEU A 314 5.53 3.73 -26.14
C LEU A 314 4.56 2.58 -25.87
N LYS A 315 4.67 1.91 -24.73
CA LYS A 315 3.85 0.72 -24.38
C LYS A 315 2.39 1.02 -24.06
N THR A 316 2.03 2.28 -23.80
CA THR A 316 0.67 2.62 -23.38
C THR A 316 0.04 3.71 -24.23
N PHE A 317 0.55 4.93 -24.21
CA PHE A 317 -0.08 6.09 -24.89
C PHE A 317 0.04 6.01 -26.40
N TYR A 318 1.20 5.62 -26.91
CA TYR A 318 1.38 5.44 -28.35
C TYR A 318 0.55 4.25 -28.85
N MET A 319 0.49 3.17 -28.08
CA MET A 319 -0.40 2.03 -28.36
C MET A 319 -1.87 2.45 -28.33
N ASN A 320 -2.28 3.27 -27.36
CA ASN A 320 -3.64 3.81 -27.27
C ASN A 320 -3.96 4.62 -28.54
N TYR A 321 -3.03 5.49 -28.98
CA TYR A 321 -3.20 6.29 -30.19
C TYR A 321 -3.39 5.41 -31.43
N LEU A 322 -2.49 4.46 -31.69
CA LEU A 322 -2.59 3.53 -32.83
C LEU A 322 -3.88 2.69 -32.80
N PHE A 323 -4.24 2.20 -31.62
CA PHE A 323 -5.44 1.40 -31.43
C PHE A 323 -6.73 2.17 -31.73
N HIS A 324 -6.82 3.42 -31.28
CA HIS A 324 -8.00 4.24 -31.47
C HIS A 324 -8.11 4.84 -32.88
N GLN A 325 -7.02 4.88 -33.66
CA GLN A 325 -7.09 5.24 -35.08
C GLN A 325 -7.97 4.27 -35.90
N GLU A 326 -7.99 2.99 -35.53
CA GLU A 326 -8.85 1.97 -36.20
C GLU A 326 -10.29 1.97 -35.62
N ALA A 327 -10.68 2.99 -34.84
CA ALA A 327 -12.02 3.21 -34.30
C ALA A 327 -12.69 1.95 -33.71
N PRO A 328 -12.19 1.41 -32.59
CA PRO A 328 -12.74 0.21 -31.99
C PRO A 328 -14.21 0.42 -31.56
N THR A 329 -15.08 -0.47 -31.97
CA THR A 329 -16.51 -0.42 -31.64
C THR A 329 -16.84 -1.07 -30.29
N ALA A 330 -15.99 -1.99 -29.84
CA ALA A 330 -16.18 -2.72 -28.58
C ALA A 330 -15.47 -2.02 -27.42
N LYS A 331 -16.14 -2.00 -26.26
CA LYS A 331 -15.57 -1.47 -24.99
C LYS A 331 -15.36 -2.60 -24.00
N VAL A 332 -14.34 -2.46 -23.16
CA VAL A 332 -14.05 -3.39 -22.05
C VAL A 332 -14.84 -2.97 -20.81
N SER A 333 -15.60 -3.90 -20.24
CA SER A 333 -16.30 -3.70 -18.97
C SER A 333 -15.41 -3.98 -17.77
N GLU A 334 -14.62 -5.06 -17.83
CA GLU A 334 -13.73 -5.49 -16.76
C GLU A 334 -12.34 -5.81 -17.31
N ILE A 335 -11.30 -5.46 -16.53
CA ILE A 335 -9.90 -5.72 -16.86
C ILE A 335 -9.47 -7.06 -16.23
N ARG A 336 -9.01 -7.97 -17.08
CA ARG A 336 -8.38 -9.22 -16.67
C ARG A 336 -6.95 -8.94 -16.20
N PHE A 337 -6.61 -9.40 -15.00
CA PHE A 337 -5.26 -9.20 -14.46
C PHE A 337 -4.25 -10.15 -15.11
N THR A 338 -3.05 -9.65 -15.40
CA THR A 338 -2.00 -10.43 -16.05
C THR A 338 -1.44 -11.52 -15.12
N LYS A 339 -1.20 -12.71 -15.70
CA LYS A 339 -0.53 -13.82 -15.00
C LYS A 339 0.98 -13.84 -15.24
N VAL A 340 1.48 -13.00 -16.12
CA VAL A 340 2.89 -12.98 -16.54
C VAL A 340 3.82 -12.72 -15.36
N LEU A 341 3.54 -11.69 -14.54
CA LEU A 341 4.35 -11.36 -13.37
C LEU A 341 4.41 -12.51 -12.36
N THR A 342 3.28 -13.17 -12.10
CA THR A 342 3.22 -14.32 -11.18
C THR A 342 4.03 -15.49 -11.72
N LYS A 343 3.98 -15.73 -13.03
CA LYS A 343 4.76 -16.79 -13.69
C LYS A 343 6.26 -16.55 -13.52
N TYR A 344 6.74 -15.37 -13.88
CA TYR A 344 8.17 -15.03 -13.78
C TYR A 344 8.67 -14.99 -12.33
N SER A 345 7.88 -14.46 -11.39
CA SER A 345 8.21 -14.50 -9.97
C SER A 345 8.35 -15.94 -9.44
N ASN A 346 7.45 -16.83 -9.86
CA ASN A 346 7.54 -18.25 -9.50
C ASN A 346 8.78 -18.93 -10.10
N GLU A 347 9.08 -18.66 -11.37
CA GLU A 347 10.28 -19.18 -12.02
C GLU A 347 11.56 -18.69 -11.34
N TYR A 348 11.65 -17.41 -11.04
CA TYR A 348 12.79 -16.83 -10.32
C TYR A 348 12.96 -17.48 -8.94
N ASN A 349 11.89 -17.56 -8.16
CA ASN A 349 11.92 -18.18 -6.83
C ASN A 349 12.27 -19.68 -6.87
N ASN A 350 11.85 -20.39 -7.92
CA ASN A 350 12.20 -21.79 -8.11
C ASN A 350 13.65 -21.96 -8.54
N ASN A 351 14.15 -21.11 -9.43
CA ASN A 351 15.55 -21.13 -9.83
C ASN A 351 16.48 -20.84 -8.64
N GLY A 352 16.18 -19.82 -7.83
CA GLY A 352 16.92 -19.53 -6.61
C GLY A 352 16.90 -20.67 -5.60
N PHE A 353 15.74 -21.32 -5.45
CA PHE A 353 15.60 -22.52 -4.60
C PHE A 353 16.44 -23.68 -5.09
N ILE A 354 16.39 -24.01 -6.41
CA ILE A 354 17.20 -25.08 -7.00
C ILE A 354 18.70 -24.78 -6.84
N GLN A 355 19.10 -23.54 -7.08
CA GLN A 355 20.48 -23.11 -6.92
C GLN A 355 20.96 -23.29 -5.47
N LYS A 356 20.12 -22.93 -4.47
CA LYS A 356 20.42 -23.20 -3.06
C LYS A 356 20.63 -24.70 -2.82
N MET A 357 19.72 -25.56 -3.31
CA MET A 357 19.83 -27.02 -3.18
C MET A 357 21.10 -27.57 -3.83
N CYS A 358 21.45 -27.08 -5.02
CA CYS A 358 22.70 -27.47 -5.72
C CYS A 358 23.95 -27.10 -4.91
N THR A 359 23.94 -25.90 -4.30
CA THR A 359 25.07 -25.44 -3.45
C THR A 359 25.20 -26.28 -2.20
N GLU A 360 24.12 -26.57 -1.50
CA GLU A 360 24.12 -27.38 -0.26
C GLU A 360 24.58 -28.81 -0.50
N LEU A 361 24.21 -29.42 -1.62
CA LEU A 361 24.56 -30.79 -1.97
C LEU A 361 25.84 -30.89 -2.83
N CYS A 362 26.46 -29.77 -3.18
CA CYS A 362 27.63 -29.70 -4.06
C CYS A 362 27.40 -30.45 -5.40
N MET A 363 26.21 -30.34 -5.98
CA MET A 363 25.80 -31.05 -7.20
C MET A 363 25.36 -30.07 -8.28
N ASP A 364 25.50 -30.48 -9.56
CA ASP A 364 24.87 -29.76 -10.66
C ASP A 364 23.34 -30.00 -10.69
N LYS A 365 22.61 -29.14 -11.38
CA LYS A 365 21.14 -29.19 -11.47
C LYS A 365 20.64 -30.55 -12.01
N LYS A 366 21.32 -31.14 -13.01
CA LYS A 366 20.94 -32.43 -13.57
C LYS A 366 21.18 -33.57 -12.57
N ASP A 367 22.30 -33.55 -11.91
CA ASP A 367 22.67 -34.55 -10.91
C ASP A 367 21.75 -34.48 -9.69
N LEU A 368 21.38 -33.26 -9.26
CA LEU A 368 20.40 -33.04 -8.20
C LEU A 368 19.05 -33.71 -8.52
N PHE A 369 18.53 -33.49 -9.72
CA PHE A 369 17.26 -34.09 -10.10
C PHE A 369 17.34 -35.61 -10.19
N HIS A 370 18.44 -36.14 -10.75
CA HIS A 370 18.64 -37.56 -10.83
C HIS A 370 18.79 -38.21 -9.44
N TYR A 371 19.54 -37.57 -8.56
CA TYR A 371 19.69 -37.98 -7.16
C TYR A 371 18.34 -38.00 -6.42
N MET A 372 17.57 -36.92 -6.48
CA MET A 372 16.26 -36.86 -5.84
C MET A 372 15.27 -37.86 -6.42
N GLN A 373 15.33 -38.10 -7.74
CA GLN A 373 14.50 -39.10 -8.39
C GLN A 373 14.84 -40.53 -7.96
N SER A 374 16.12 -40.83 -7.75
CA SER A 374 16.56 -42.16 -7.27
C SER A 374 16.17 -42.43 -5.83
N LEU A 375 16.05 -41.42 -4.99
CA LEU A 375 15.66 -41.57 -3.57
C LEU A 375 14.18 -41.84 -3.38
N LYS A 376 13.33 -41.29 -4.27
CA LYS A 376 11.86 -41.34 -4.13
C LYS A 376 11.25 -42.73 -4.06
N PRO A 377 11.70 -43.75 -4.82
CA PRO A 377 11.12 -45.11 -4.76
C PRO A 377 11.46 -45.87 -3.46
N ALA A 378 12.59 -45.56 -2.83
CA ALA A 378 13.10 -46.27 -1.69
C ALA A 378 12.80 -45.64 -0.31
N HIS A 379 12.52 -44.32 -0.28
CA HIS A 379 12.44 -43.55 0.96
C HIS A 379 11.23 -42.59 0.96
N THR A 380 10.65 -42.39 2.15
CA THR A 380 9.63 -41.35 2.37
C THR A 380 10.28 -39.96 2.48
N ASP A 381 9.51 -38.90 2.23
CA ASP A 381 10.01 -37.50 2.31
C ASP A 381 10.67 -37.21 3.68
N LEU A 382 10.16 -37.82 4.76
CA LEU A 382 10.71 -37.69 6.11
C LEU A 382 12.08 -38.37 6.23
N GLN A 383 12.23 -39.58 5.70
CA GLN A 383 13.49 -40.30 5.72
C GLN A 383 14.57 -39.58 4.88
N ILE A 384 14.16 -39.03 3.73
CA ILE A 384 15.08 -38.24 2.89
C ILE A 384 15.54 -36.98 3.64
N ALA A 385 14.64 -36.29 4.34
CA ALA A 385 15.02 -35.14 5.15
C ALA A 385 15.97 -35.51 6.29
N GLN A 386 15.79 -36.69 6.91
CA GLN A 386 16.70 -37.21 7.94
C GLN A 386 18.08 -37.58 7.35
N MET A 387 18.12 -38.17 6.17
CA MET A 387 19.40 -38.46 5.48
C MET A 387 20.21 -37.21 5.13
N LEU A 388 19.51 -36.09 4.93
CA LEU A 388 20.10 -34.78 4.60
C LEU A 388 20.25 -33.87 5.83
N GLU A 389 20.17 -34.41 7.05
CA GLU A 389 20.21 -33.65 8.31
C GLU A 389 21.51 -32.86 8.51
N ASN A 390 22.60 -33.28 7.86
CA ASN A 390 23.89 -32.58 7.86
C ASN A 390 23.90 -31.33 6.96
N THR A 391 22.82 -31.03 6.26
CA THR A 391 22.67 -29.87 5.38
C THR A 391 21.55 -28.96 5.90
N GLU A 392 21.45 -27.72 5.40
CA GLU A 392 20.34 -26.80 5.77
C GLU A 392 19.01 -27.15 5.08
N ILE A 393 18.87 -28.36 4.53
CA ILE A 393 17.69 -28.80 3.78
C ILE A 393 16.63 -29.32 4.74
N THR A 394 15.46 -28.69 4.69
CA THR A 394 14.31 -29.07 5.53
C THR A 394 13.34 -30.02 4.81
N LEU A 395 12.46 -30.69 5.57
CA LEU A 395 11.37 -31.50 5.00
C LEU A 395 10.53 -30.72 4.00
N LEU A 396 10.30 -29.42 4.24
CA LEU A 396 9.55 -28.57 3.32
C LEU A 396 10.27 -28.36 1.98
N ASP A 397 11.60 -28.33 2.02
CA ASP A 397 12.42 -28.20 0.81
C ASP A 397 12.39 -29.50 0.00
N VAL A 398 12.43 -30.67 0.65
CA VAL A 398 12.25 -31.98 -0.01
C VAL A 398 10.87 -32.06 -0.69
N GLN A 399 9.81 -31.66 -0.01
CA GLN A 399 8.46 -31.63 -0.59
C GLN A 399 8.35 -30.62 -1.73
N ARG A 400 9.05 -29.50 -1.65
CA ARG A 400 9.07 -28.47 -2.68
C ARG A 400 9.75 -28.94 -3.95
N ILE A 401 10.90 -29.62 -3.84
CA ILE A 401 11.62 -30.10 -5.03
C ILE A 401 10.81 -31.17 -5.75
N TYR A 402 10.16 -32.11 -5.05
CA TYR A 402 9.29 -33.12 -5.70
C TYR A 402 8.07 -32.48 -6.36
N ARG A 403 7.45 -31.48 -5.77
CA ARG A 403 6.37 -30.73 -6.45
C ARG A 403 6.85 -30.02 -7.71
N TYR A 404 8.08 -29.48 -7.67
CA TYR A 404 8.67 -28.84 -8.83
C TYR A 404 8.97 -29.85 -9.94
N MET A 405 9.59 -30.99 -9.60
CA MET A 405 9.90 -32.08 -10.56
C MET A 405 8.63 -32.63 -11.21
N ASN A 406 7.59 -32.91 -10.45
CA ASN A 406 6.31 -33.40 -11.00
C ASN A 406 5.68 -32.38 -11.98
N LYS A 407 5.77 -31.08 -11.68
CA LYS A 407 5.25 -30.02 -12.54
C LYS A 407 6.07 -29.81 -13.83
N CYS A 408 7.30 -30.25 -13.88
CA CYS A 408 8.15 -30.20 -15.07
C CYS A 408 7.97 -31.44 -15.98
N LEU A 409 7.30 -32.48 -15.47
CA LEU A 409 7.00 -33.72 -16.20
C LEU A 409 5.59 -33.68 -16.84
N ASP A 410 4.70 -32.83 -16.31
CA ASP A 410 3.40 -32.47 -16.91
C ASP A 410 3.58 -31.34 -17.96
#